data_b6d6dd4b13f8b2be66aa460d21700467
#
_entry.id   b6d6dd4b13f8b2be66aa460d21700467
#
_cell.length_a   1.000
_cell.length_b   1.000
_cell.length_c   1.000
_cell.angle_alpha   90.00
_cell.angle_beta   90.00
_cell.angle_gamma   90.00
#
_symmetry.space_group_name_H-M   'P 1'
#
loop_
_entity.id
_entity.type
_entity.pdbx_description
1 polymer ?
#
loop_
_entity_poly.entity_id
_entity_poly.type
_entity_poly.pdbx_seq_one_letter_code
_entity_poly.pdbx_strand_id
1 'polypeptide(L)'
;RDVAPSRGLGDVYKEEYVRIIVAAVLVIIMRFLFGTTDYLGAGTDIIARSFVEQSAWYVFLLKMIFTAVTLGGGFKGGEIVPTLFVGATLGSFLAPIFGLPTGICAACGMVAVFCGVTNCPLTSLLLSIEMFGSESLKYCLLCIALSYLLSGYYSLYNSQKIMYSKYRTEFINRHSS
;
A
#
# COMPACT_ATOMS: atom_id res chain seq x y z
N ARG A 1 10.18 -14.40 34.28
CA ARG A 1 11.20 -13.46 33.75
C ARG A 1 12.11 -14.29 32.89
N ASP A 2 11.63 -14.65 31.66
CA ASP A 2 12.39 -15.45 30.71
C ASP A 2 13.50 -14.56 30.17
N VAL A 3 14.72 -14.82 30.61
CA VAL A 3 15.93 -14.25 30.03
C VAL A 3 16.14 -14.98 28.71
N ALA A 4 15.77 -14.37 27.60
CA ALA A 4 16.13 -14.88 26.29
C ALA A 4 17.66 -15.03 26.24
N PRO A 5 18.20 -16.18 25.78
CA PRO A 5 19.63 -16.36 25.67
C PRO A 5 20.19 -15.25 24.77
N SER A 6 21.17 -14.51 25.28
CA SER A 6 21.88 -13.47 24.56
C SER A 6 22.55 -14.08 23.32
N ARG A 7 21.88 -14.10 22.19
CA ARG A 7 22.54 -14.27 20.89
C ARG A 7 23.55 -13.14 20.80
N GLY A 8 24.80 -13.49 20.65
CA GLY A 8 25.88 -12.51 20.59
C GLY A 8 25.54 -11.45 19.53
N LEU A 9 25.68 -10.17 19.87
CA LEU A 9 25.44 -9.03 18.98
C LEU A 9 26.02 -9.23 17.58
N GLY A 10 27.14 -9.95 17.44
CA GLY A 10 27.77 -10.24 16.17
C GLY A 10 27.00 -11.18 15.23
N ASP A 11 26.18 -12.10 15.77
CA ASP A 11 25.43 -13.04 14.93
C ASP A 11 24.14 -12.39 14.40
N VAL A 12 23.52 -11.51 15.18
CA VAL A 12 22.36 -10.73 14.74
C VAL A 12 22.72 -9.83 13.56
N TYR A 13 23.86 -9.17 13.60
CA TYR A 13 24.34 -8.31 12.51
C TYR A 13 24.67 -9.11 11.24
N LYS A 14 25.24 -10.30 11.34
CA LYS A 14 25.57 -11.13 10.19
C LYS A 14 24.32 -11.61 9.46
N GLU A 15 23.30 -12.06 10.16
CA GLU A 15 22.02 -12.49 9.57
C GLU A 15 21.33 -11.33 8.85
N GLU A 16 21.40 -10.11 9.38
CA GLU A 16 20.79 -8.93 8.79
C GLU A 16 21.49 -8.52 7.50
N TYR A 17 22.82 -8.53 7.44
CA TYR A 17 23.56 -8.25 6.21
C TYR A 17 23.30 -9.29 5.11
N VAL A 18 23.27 -10.56 5.46
CA VAL A 18 22.98 -11.64 4.49
C VAL A 18 21.57 -11.47 3.93
N ARG A 19 20.58 -11.15 4.76
CA ARG A 19 19.20 -10.92 4.33
C ARG A 19 19.09 -9.76 3.34
N ILE A 20 19.77 -8.64 3.62
CA ILE A 20 19.80 -7.47 2.73
C ILE A 20 20.45 -7.82 1.38
N ILE A 21 21.59 -8.52 1.39
CA ILE A 21 22.29 -8.92 0.15
C ILE A 21 21.41 -9.86 -0.69
N VAL A 22 20.80 -10.85 -0.07
CA VAL A 22 19.88 -11.79 -0.76
C VAL A 22 18.71 -11.05 -1.38
N ALA A 23 18.08 -10.12 -0.64
CA ALA A 23 16.98 -9.35 -1.17
C ALA A 23 17.41 -8.42 -2.32
N ALA A 24 18.59 -7.80 -2.24
CA ALA A 24 19.14 -6.99 -3.32
C ALA A 24 19.35 -7.82 -4.60
N VAL A 25 19.94 -9.01 -4.46
CA VAL A 25 20.14 -9.94 -5.58
C VAL A 25 18.80 -10.36 -6.18
N LEU A 26 17.80 -10.68 -5.34
CA LEU A 26 16.46 -11.03 -5.81
C LEU A 26 15.81 -9.89 -6.60
N VAL A 27 15.89 -8.65 -6.13
CA VAL A 27 15.35 -7.47 -6.83
C VAL A 27 16.06 -7.28 -8.18
N ILE A 28 17.37 -7.48 -8.24
CA ILE A 28 18.15 -7.40 -9.49
C ILE A 28 17.70 -8.50 -10.46
N ILE A 29 17.56 -9.74 -9.99
CA ILE A 29 17.08 -10.87 -10.81
C ILE A 29 15.68 -10.58 -11.35
N MET A 30 14.77 -10.11 -10.50
CA MET A 30 13.42 -9.73 -10.90
C MET A 30 13.42 -8.63 -11.96
N ARG A 31 14.29 -7.61 -11.81
CA ARG A 31 14.46 -6.57 -12.82
C ARG A 31 14.86 -7.14 -14.18
N PHE A 32 15.84 -8.06 -14.20
CA PHE A 32 16.27 -8.69 -15.46
C PHE A 32 15.18 -9.58 -16.05
N LEU A 33 14.44 -10.30 -15.20
CA LEU A 33 13.38 -11.21 -15.65
C LEU A 33 12.22 -10.45 -16.31
N PHE A 34 11.83 -9.31 -15.74
CA PHE A 34 10.73 -8.50 -16.26
C PHE A 34 11.16 -7.42 -17.26
N GLY A 35 12.46 -7.19 -17.43
CA GLY A 35 13.04 -6.28 -18.42
C GLY A 35 12.69 -4.80 -18.20
N THR A 36 12.07 -4.42 -17.07
CA THR A 36 11.63 -3.06 -16.78
C THR A 36 12.18 -2.55 -15.46
N THR A 37 12.39 -1.23 -15.40
CA THR A 37 12.75 -0.51 -14.16
C THR A 37 11.56 0.14 -13.47
N ASP A 38 10.38 0.01 -14.07
CA ASP A 38 9.16 0.74 -13.71
C ASP A 38 8.64 0.42 -12.30
N TYR A 39 8.95 -0.77 -11.81
CA TYR A 39 8.57 -1.23 -10.46
C TYR A 39 9.60 -0.89 -9.38
N LEU A 40 10.77 -0.38 -9.77
CA LEU A 40 11.80 0.11 -8.87
C LEU A 40 11.47 1.55 -8.42
N GLY A 41 11.74 1.87 -7.17
CA GLY A 41 11.47 3.20 -6.63
C GLY A 41 9.98 3.53 -6.51
N ALA A 42 9.63 4.81 -6.63
CA ALA A 42 8.27 5.33 -6.43
C ALA A 42 7.28 4.92 -7.54
N GLY A 43 7.72 4.89 -8.80
CA GLY A 43 6.86 4.57 -9.95
C GLY A 43 5.82 5.65 -10.27
N THR A 44 6.15 6.92 -10.03
CA THR A 44 5.26 8.06 -10.24
C THR A 44 4.76 8.18 -11.68
N ASP A 45 5.60 7.81 -12.65
CA ASP A 45 5.25 7.85 -14.08
C ASP A 45 4.13 6.86 -14.40
N ILE A 46 4.15 5.67 -13.80
CA ILE A 46 3.07 4.67 -13.97
C ILE A 46 1.80 5.13 -13.28
N ILE A 47 1.93 5.73 -12.08
CA ILE A 47 0.78 6.33 -11.41
C ILE A 47 0.13 7.37 -12.32
N ALA A 48 0.92 8.30 -12.89
CA ALA A 48 0.41 9.32 -13.79
C ALA A 48 -0.26 8.74 -15.04
N ARG A 49 0.35 7.71 -15.67
CA ARG A 49 -0.24 7.01 -16.81
C ARG A 49 -1.55 6.31 -16.46
N SER A 50 -1.69 5.76 -15.27
CA SER A 50 -2.90 5.06 -14.82
C SER A 50 -4.14 5.96 -14.75
N PHE A 51 -3.98 7.29 -14.74
CA PHE A 51 -5.10 8.24 -14.83
C PHE A 51 -5.59 8.46 -16.27
N VAL A 52 -4.74 8.22 -17.26
CA VAL A 52 -5.04 8.47 -18.67
C VAL A 52 -5.32 7.16 -19.40
N GLU A 53 -4.53 6.14 -19.13
CA GLU A 53 -4.56 4.86 -19.81
C GLU A 53 -4.93 3.73 -18.85
N GLN A 54 -5.57 2.69 -19.39
CA GLN A 54 -5.87 1.49 -18.60
C GLN A 54 -4.60 0.72 -18.29
N SER A 55 -4.40 0.46 -17.01
CA SER A 55 -3.29 -0.37 -16.53
C SER A 55 -3.56 -1.85 -16.76
N ALA A 56 -2.51 -2.62 -17.08
CA ALA A 56 -2.62 -4.07 -17.19
C ALA A 56 -2.77 -4.72 -15.80
N TRP A 57 -3.44 -5.86 -15.73
CA TRP A 57 -3.75 -6.58 -14.49
C TRP A 57 -2.52 -7.01 -13.69
N TYR A 58 -1.38 -7.23 -14.33
CA TYR A 58 -0.16 -7.68 -13.66
C TYR A 58 0.64 -6.54 -13.01
N VAL A 59 0.37 -5.27 -13.36
CA VAL A 59 1.16 -4.11 -12.92
C VAL A 59 1.10 -3.93 -11.40
N PHE A 60 -0.10 -3.96 -10.81
CA PHE A 60 -0.25 -3.83 -9.37
C PHE A 60 0.32 -5.03 -8.61
N LEU A 61 0.18 -6.25 -9.16
CA LEU A 61 0.74 -7.46 -8.56
C LEU A 61 2.27 -7.44 -8.53
N LEU A 62 2.89 -7.07 -9.65
CA LEU A 62 4.35 -6.95 -9.72
C LEU A 62 4.85 -5.92 -8.70
N LYS A 63 4.21 -4.77 -8.60
CA LYS A 63 4.59 -3.76 -7.58
C LYS A 63 4.48 -4.31 -6.17
N MET A 64 3.43 -5.05 -5.85
CA MET A 64 3.28 -5.69 -4.55
C MET A 64 4.42 -6.66 -4.25
N ILE A 65 4.79 -7.51 -5.22
CA ILE A 65 5.87 -8.48 -5.08
C ILE A 65 7.22 -7.78 -4.88
N PHE A 66 7.54 -6.78 -5.73
CA PHE A 66 8.78 -6.01 -5.59
C PHE A 66 8.86 -5.31 -4.23
N THR A 67 7.76 -4.72 -3.77
CA THR A 67 7.70 -4.06 -2.46
C THR A 67 7.85 -5.07 -1.32
N ALA A 68 7.18 -6.22 -1.40
CA ALA A 68 7.27 -7.27 -0.39
C ALA A 68 8.71 -7.82 -0.26
N VAL A 69 9.39 -8.07 -1.38
CA VAL A 69 10.79 -8.53 -1.39
C VAL A 69 11.70 -7.46 -0.80
N THR A 70 11.51 -6.20 -1.17
CA THR A 70 12.34 -5.09 -0.70
C THR A 70 12.18 -4.88 0.81
N LEU A 71 10.94 -4.76 1.29
CA LEU A 71 10.66 -4.57 2.71
C LEU A 71 11.01 -5.82 3.54
N GLY A 72 10.69 -7.01 3.03
CA GLY A 72 11.06 -8.29 3.65
C GLY A 72 12.57 -8.48 3.76
N GLY A 73 13.33 -7.91 2.84
CA GLY A 73 14.80 -7.88 2.88
C GLY A 73 15.39 -6.97 3.96
N GLY A 74 14.56 -6.13 4.60
CA GLY A 74 15.00 -5.19 5.64
C GLY A 74 15.43 -3.83 5.10
N PHE A 75 15.19 -3.54 3.82
CA PHE A 75 15.38 -2.19 3.31
C PHE A 75 14.37 -1.24 3.95
N LYS A 76 14.85 -0.17 4.52
CA LYS A 76 14.01 0.90 5.06
C LYS A 76 13.47 1.73 3.90
N GLY A 77 12.18 1.65 3.63
CA GLY A 77 11.51 2.41 2.57
C GLY A 77 10.13 2.88 3.00
N GLY A 78 9.58 3.84 2.27
CA GLY A 78 8.21 4.30 2.49
C GLY A 78 7.22 3.28 1.93
N GLU A 79 6.24 2.87 2.72
CA GLU A 79 5.19 1.93 2.34
C GLU A 79 3.99 2.64 1.70
N ILE A 80 3.87 3.95 1.91
CA ILE A 80 2.74 4.76 1.43
C ILE A 80 2.73 4.87 -0.10
N VAL A 81 3.87 5.18 -0.72
CA VAL A 81 3.94 5.36 -2.17
C VAL A 81 3.62 4.08 -2.94
N PRO A 82 4.18 2.90 -2.59
CA PRO A 82 3.74 1.64 -3.16
C PRO A 82 2.24 1.35 -2.99
N THR A 83 1.66 1.75 -1.85
CA THR A 83 0.22 1.61 -1.60
C THR A 83 -0.61 2.45 -2.58
N LEU A 84 -0.22 3.72 -2.78
CA LEU A 84 -0.86 4.61 -3.76
C LEU A 84 -0.72 4.07 -5.19
N PHE A 85 0.46 3.55 -5.55
CA PHE A 85 0.70 2.92 -6.84
C PHE A 85 -0.24 1.73 -7.09
N VAL A 86 -0.30 0.81 -6.13
CA VAL A 86 -1.18 -0.37 -6.22
C VAL A 86 -2.63 0.06 -6.35
N GLY A 87 -3.07 1.05 -5.57
CA GLY A 87 -4.42 1.58 -5.63
C GLY A 87 -4.77 2.21 -6.98
N ALA A 88 -3.90 3.07 -7.52
CA ALA A 88 -4.11 3.72 -8.81
C ALA A 88 -4.17 2.72 -9.97
N THR A 89 -3.22 1.80 -10.03
CA THR A 89 -3.14 0.80 -11.11
C THR A 89 -4.28 -0.22 -11.04
N LEU A 90 -4.67 -0.66 -9.85
CA LEU A 90 -5.82 -1.53 -9.65
C LEU A 90 -7.13 -0.82 -10.03
N GLY A 91 -7.31 0.43 -9.60
CA GLY A 91 -8.47 1.24 -9.96
C GLY A 91 -8.59 1.45 -11.47
N SER A 92 -7.49 1.79 -12.13
CA SER A 92 -7.42 1.94 -13.60
C SER A 92 -7.75 0.63 -14.33
N PHE A 93 -7.25 -0.51 -13.84
CA PHE A 93 -7.56 -1.83 -14.39
C PHE A 93 -9.06 -2.16 -14.30
N LEU A 94 -9.71 -1.80 -13.19
CA LEU A 94 -11.13 -2.09 -12.97
C LEU A 94 -12.08 -1.12 -13.71
N ALA A 95 -11.58 -0.01 -14.24
CA ALA A 95 -12.38 1.02 -14.89
C ALA A 95 -13.36 0.48 -15.98
N PRO A 96 -12.94 -0.39 -16.91
CA PRO A 96 -13.84 -0.92 -17.93
C PRO A 96 -14.97 -1.79 -17.35
N ILE A 97 -14.72 -2.45 -16.22
CA ILE A 97 -15.73 -3.30 -15.57
C ILE A 97 -16.88 -2.45 -15.02
N PHE A 98 -16.57 -1.26 -14.50
CA PHE A 98 -17.56 -0.32 -13.99
C PHE A 98 -18.11 0.65 -15.04
N GLY A 99 -17.53 0.68 -16.26
CA GLY A 99 -17.91 1.60 -17.30
C GLY A 99 -17.67 3.08 -16.95
N LEU A 100 -16.70 3.35 -16.07
CA LEU A 100 -16.34 4.69 -15.62
C LEU A 100 -15.00 5.14 -16.24
N PRO A 101 -14.76 6.47 -16.31
CA PRO A 101 -13.47 6.99 -16.78
C PRO A 101 -12.30 6.45 -15.93
N THR A 102 -11.22 6.07 -16.59
CA THR A 102 -10.01 5.50 -15.97
C THR A 102 -9.46 6.40 -14.86
N GLY A 103 -9.43 7.71 -15.06
CA GLY A 103 -8.96 8.68 -14.09
C GLY A 103 -9.75 8.67 -12.79
N ILE A 104 -11.08 8.59 -12.85
CA ILE A 104 -11.93 8.53 -11.65
C ILE A 104 -11.71 7.20 -10.91
N CYS A 105 -11.65 6.08 -11.64
CA CYS A 105 -11.42 4.78 -11.04
C CYS A 105 -10.02 4.67 -10.42
N ALA A 106 -9.00 5.21 -11.08
CA ALA A 106 -7.64 5.28 -10.53
C ALA A 106 -7.58 6.11 -9.24
N ALA A 107 -8.24 7.27 -9.22
CA ALA A 107 -8.35 8.12 -8.03
C ALA A 107 -9.06 7.40 -6.88
N CYS A 108 -10.22 6.80 -7.14
CA CYS A 108 -10.99 6.04 -6.15
C CYS A 108 -10.18 4.84 -5.61
N GLY A 109 -9.51 4.09 -6.49
CA GLY A 109 -8.67 2.96 -6.12
C GLY A 109 -7.48 3.40 -5.24
N MET A 110 -6.82 4.51 -5.61
CA MET A 110 -5.70 5.07 -4.85
C MET A 110 -6.10 5.40 -3.40
N VAL A 111 -7.17 6.17 -3.22
CA VAL A 111 -7.61 6.59 -1.87
C VAL A 111 -8.24 5.46 -1.07
N ALA A 112 -8.91 4.51 -1.74
CA ALA A 112 -9.50 3.35 -1.09
C ALA A 112 -8.42 2.41 -0.52
N VAL A 113 -7.38 2.08 -1.31
CA VAL A 113 -6.28 1.22 -0.84
C VAL A 113 -5.49 1.94 0.25
N PHE A 114 -5.23 3.24 0.10
CA PHE A 114 -4.58 4.03 1.14
C PHE A 114 -5.39 4.03 2.45
N CYS A 115 -6.70 4.22 2.39
CA CYS A 115 -7.58 4.16 3.55
C CYS A 115 -7.57 2.78 4.21
N GLY A 116 -7.64 1.71 3.41
CA GLY A 116 -7.64 0.34 3.92
C GLY A 116 -6.35 -0.04 4.64
N VAL A 117 -5.20 0.42 4.13
CA VAL A 117 -3.88 0.13 4.68
C VAL A 117 -3.55 0.98 5.91
N THR A 118 -3.88 2.27 5.87
CA THR A 118 -3.59 3.21 6.99
C THR A 118 -4.67 3.24 8.06
N ASN A 119 -5.87 2.76 7.73
CA ASN A 119 -7.05 2.81 8.60
C ASN A 119 -7.43 4.24 9.04
N CYS A 120 -7.18 5.23 8.16
CA CYS A 120 -7.37 6.66 8.41
C CYS A 120 -8.32 7.29 7.38
N PRO A 121 -9.65 7.20 7.56
CA PRO A 121 -10.62 7.68 6.56
C PRO A 121 -10.59 9.20 6.36
N LEU A 122 -10.40 9.99 7.42
CA LEU A 122 -10.32 11.46 7.31
C LEU A 122 -9.10 11.91 6.50
N THR A 123 -7.94 11.31 6.75
CA THR A 123 -6.72 11.61 5.99
C THR A 123 -6.90 11.24 4.52
N SER A 124 -7.52 10.09 4.24
CA SER A 124 -7.81 9.65 2.87
C SER A 124 -8.78 10.60 2.15
N LEU A 125 -9.76 11.13 2.87
CA LEU A 125 -10.69 12.12 2.34
C LEU A 125 -9.98 13.44 1.98
N LEU A 126 -9.17 13.96 2.90
CA LEU A 126 -8.39 15.18 2.66
C LEU A 126 -7.42 14.99 1.49
N LEU A 127 -6.74 13.85 1.44
CA LEU A 127 -5.86 13.49 0.33
C LEU A 127 -6.63 13.48 -1.01
N SER A 128 -7.86 12.96 -1.03
CA SER A 128 -8.67 12.94 -2.25
C SER A 128 -9.05 14.33 -2.74
N ILE A 129 -9.36 15.25 -1.83
CA ILE A 129 -9.69 16.64 -2.18
C ILE A 129 -8.45 17.37 -2.71
N GLU A 130 -7.31 17.19 -2.05
CA GLU A 130 -6.06 17.86 -2.40
C GLU A 130 -5.52 17.37 -3.76
N MET A 131 -5.55 16.08 -4.03
CA MET A 131 -5.00 15.52 -5.27
C MET A 131 -5.95 15.59 -6.46
N PHE A 132 -7.25 15.43 -6.26
CA PHE A 132 -8.23 15.24 -7.35
C PHE A 132 -9.33 16.30 -7.38
N GLY A 133 -9.32 17.23 -6.45
CA GLY A 133 -10.33 18.27 -6.34
C GLY A 133 -11.69 17.76 -5.86
N SER A 134 -12.66 18.68 -5.80
CA SER A 134 -14.02 18.41 -5.25
C SER A 134 -14.91 17.59 -6.19
N GLU A 135 -14.61 17.54 -7.48
CA GLU A 135 -15.45 16.82 -8.47
C GLU A 135 -15.45 15.30 -8.26
N SER A 136 -14.28 14.75 -7.92
CA SER A 136 -14.10 13.32 -7.66
C SER A 136 -14.56 12.90 -6.27
N LEU A 137 -14.80 13.86 -5.37
CA LEU A 137 -15.04 13.62 -3.95
C LEU A 137 -16.20 12.65 -3.68
N LYS A 138 -17.30 12.80 -4.39
CA LYS A 138 -18.50 11.95 -4.22
C LYS A 138 -18.22 10.46 -4.46
N TYR A 139 -17.37 10.14 -5.43
CA TYR A 139 -16.97 8.77 -5.75
C TYR A 139 -15.92 8.25 -4.75
N CYS A 140 -14.92 9.08 -4.46
CA CYS A 140 -13.88 8.77 -3.49
C CYS A 140 -14.44 8.56 -2.08
N LEU A 141 -15.41 9.36 -1.65
CA LEU A 141 -16.05 9.23 -0.35
C LEU A 141 -16.70 7.85 -0.16
N LEU A 142 -17.44 7.39 -1.18
CA LEU A 142 -18.06 6.06 -1.15
C LEU A 142 -17.00 4.95 -1.04
N CYS A 143 -15.96 5.04 -1.87
CA CYS A 143 -14.87 4.06 -1.88
C CYS A 143 -14.09 4.05 -0.56
N ILE A 144 -13.82 5.23 0.02
CA ILE A 144 -13.17 5.36 1.33
C ILE A 144 -14.03 4.74 2.43
N ALA A 145 -15.34 5.03 2.44
CA ALA A 145 -16.26 4.50 3.45
C ALA A 145 -16.31 2.97 3.40
N LEU A 146 -16.47 2.40 2.21
CA LEU A 146 -16.47 0.93 2.01
C LEU A 146 -15.13 0.32 2.41
N SER A 147 -14.02 0.89 1.98
CA SER A 147 -12.68 0.42 2.32
C SER A 147 -12.44 0.45 3.83
N TYR A 148 -12.83 1.53 4.50
CA TYR A 148 -12.72 1.65 5.95
C TYR A 148 -13.52 0.59 6.70
N LEU A 149 -14.74 0.30 6.26
CA LEU A 149 -15.59 -0.73 6.86
C LEU A 149 -15.00 -2.13 6.65
N LEU A 150 -14.49 -2.42 5.45
CA LEU A 150 -13.99 -3.74 5.09
C LEU A 150 -12.57 -4.02 5.62
N SER A 151 -11.76 -3.00 5.87
CA SER A 151 -10.36 -3.17 6.32
C SER A 151 -10.21 -3.72 7.75
N GLY A 152 -11.30 -3.84 8.50
CA GLY A 152 -11.24 -4.35 9.87
C GLY A 152 -10.40 -3.45 10.80
N TYR A 153 -9.63 -4.07 11.69
CA TYR A 153 -8.80 -3.39 12.69
C TYR A 153 -7.30 -3.43 12.39
N TYR A 154 -6.94 -3.86 11.18
CA TYR A 154 -5.56 -3.91 10.72
C TYR A 154 -5.11 -2.54 10.22
N SER A 155 -3.86 -2.17 10.52
CA SER A 155 -3.24 -0.94 10.04
C SER A 155 -1.75 -1.15 9.81
N LEU A 156 -1.18 -0.38 8.89
CA LEU A 156 0.25 -0.32 8.64
C LEU A 156 1.06 0.08 9.89
N TYR A 157 0.42 0.86 10.77
CA TYR A 157 1.06 1.39 11.97
C TYR A 157 0.64 0.62 13.21
N ASN A 158 1.47 -0.32 13.68
CA ASN A 158 1.23 -1.14 14.88
C ASN A 158 1.04 -0.32 16.16
N SER A 159 1.51 0.94 16.18
CA SER A 159 1.31 1.87 17.29
C SER A 159 -0.05 2.54 17.34
N GLN A 160 -0.87 2.39 16.28
CA GLN A 160 -2.19 2.99 16.21
C GLN A 160 -3.14 2.28 17.16
N LYS A 161 -3.81 3.06 18.02
CA LYS A 161 -4.84 2.56 18.94
C LYS A 161 -6.22 2.83 18.37
N ILE A 162 -7.02 1.78 18.29
CA ILE A 162 -8.41 1.87 17.89
C ILE A 162 -9.26 1.83 19.16
N MET A 163 -9.91 2.94 19.46
CA MET A 163 -10.65 3.13 20.74
C MET A 163 -12.07 2.56 20.66
N TYR A 164 -12.72 2.67 19.51
CA TYR A 164 -14.11 2.27 19.33
C TYR A 164 -14.25 1.23 18.22
N SER A 165 -15.22 0.35 18.37
CA SER A 165 -15.54 -0.64 17.35
C SER A 165 -16.11 0.04 16.10
N LYS A 166 -15.74 -0.43 14.90
CA LYS A 166 -16.31 0.02 13.63
C LYS A 166 -17.74 -0.48 13.41
N TYR A 167 -18.11 -1.56 14.05
CA TYR A 167 -19.38 -2.27 13.81
C TYR A 167 -20.36 -2.18 14.96
N ARG A 168 -19.89 -1.87 16.17
CA ARG A 168 -20.71 -1.79 17.39
C ARG A 168 -20.32 -0.56 18.20
N THR A 169 -21.24 0.00 18.95
CA THR A 169 -21.00 1.12 19.88
C THR A 169 -20.31 0.65 21.16
N GLU A 170 -19.19 -0.04 21.03
CA GLU A 170 -18.41 -0.60 22.15
C GLU A 170 -17.01 0.01 22.16
N PHE A 171 -16.51 0.29 23.36
CA PHE A 171 -15.13 0.71 23.58
C PHE A 171 -14.21 -0.51 23.60
N ILE A 172 -13.27 -0.62 22.65
CA ILE A 172 -12.46 -1.82 22.49
C ILE A 172 -11.01 -1.62 22.96
N ASN A 173 -10.45 -0.41 22.84
CA ASN A 173 -9.05 -0.07 23.18
C ASN A 173 -8.04 -1.14 22.71
N ARG A 174 -8.07 -1.46 21.42
CA ARG A 174 -7.15 -2.42 20.78
C ARG A 174 -6.01 -1.70 20.06
N HIS A 175 -4.81 -2.28 20.11
CA HIS A 175 -3.78 -1.93 19.15
C HIS A 175 -4.13 -2.53 17.78
N SER A 176 -3.82 -1.81 16.70
CA SER A 176 -3.87 -2.37 15.36
C SER A 176 -2.88 -3.54 15.29
N SER A 177 -3.31 -4.65 14.83
CA SER A 177 -2.49 -5.87 14.67
C SER A 177 -1.94 -5.96 13.25
#